data_d26a99d16215456920dd5d8190f7d5d2
#
_entry.id   d26a99d16215456920dd5d8190f7d5d2
#
_cell.length_a   1.000
_cell.length_b   1.000
_cell.length_c   1.000
_cell.angle_alpha   90.00
_cell.angle_beta   90.00
_cell.angle_gamma   90.00
#
_symmetry.space_group_name_H-M   'P 1'
#
loop_
_entity.id
_entity.type
_entity.pdbx_description
1 polymer ?
#
loop_
_entity_poly.entity_id
_entity_poly.type
_entity_poly.pdbx_seq_one_letter_code
_entity_poly.pdbx_strand_id
1 'polypeptide(L)'
;MIRALRWKVVAMFMALITVVLSVVLTGVYFSSRRAVADNAVRTLTQALEGGGHFGPQRPGSQGGNAPYFVADVRSDGTVVVNGSDYFDLDDEEELLAIINAALAKSEDGGVLAEYSLRYQKRTGDLGTLIAFADSSLETEATRSMAVNLLLGGAAALLALFVCSYLLSGVITRPVARAWESQKRFLSDASHELKTPLTVILSSAELLKAKGGDPDGYVDNIAAEGARMKSLVDSMLTLSRLEYLPTAKKETVDLTDLAEEAVMRFQPVAFEAGHQLNDTIAEGVALTGDREKLTQALGVLLDNAIKYAAPGTPIGLTLEKAGNKAVFTVENQGEAIPPEKLAHLFDRFYRADESRTGAEGFGLGLSIAQAIAQAHRGQLRCESDSRSTRFILTLPLNGKRE
;
A
#
# COMPACT_ATOMS: atom_id res chain seq x y z
N MET A 1 -17.33 6.76 3.34
CA MET A 1 -16.88 5.61 2.55
C MET A 1 -15.41 5.25 2.85
N ILE A 2 -14.47 6.15 2.77
CA ILE A 2 -13.01 5.93 2.97
C ILE A 2 -12.67 5.40 4.37
N ARG A 3 -13.26 5.99 5.43
CA ARG A 3 -13.07 5.49 6.81
C ARG A 3 -13.54 4.03 6.96
N ALA A 4 -14.67 3.68 6.35
CA ALA A 4 -15.18 2.31 6.39
C ALA A 4 -14.27 1.32 5.63
N LEU A 5 -13.72 1.73 4.48
CA LEU A 5 -12.75 0.92 3.73
C LEU A 5 -11.48 0.69 4.54
N ARG A 6 -10.95 1.73 5.16
CA ARG A 6 -9.78 1.64 6.04
C ARG A 6 -9.98 0.63 7.18
N TRP A 7 -11.11 0.71 7.88
CA TRP A 7 -11.44 -0.21 8.96
C TRP A 7 -11.62 -1.65 8.47
N LYS A 8 -12.23 -1.87 7.29
CA LYS A 8 -12.35 -3.20 6.69
C LYS A 8 -10.97 -3.82 6.38
N VAL A 9 -10.05 -3.04 5.82
CA VAL A 9 -8.68 -3.49 5.54
C VAL A 9 -7.95 -3.84 6.84
N VAL A 10 -7.98 -2.96 7.85
CA VAL A 10 -7.37 -3.22 9.16
C VAL A 10 -7.97 -4.46 9.81
N ALA A 11 -9.30 -4.61 9.82
CA ALA A 11 -9.98 -5.76 10.42
C ALA A 11 -9.60 -7.08 9.72
N MET A 12 -9.52 -7.10 8.39
CA MET A 12 -9.13 -8.28 7.63
C MET A 12 -7.68 -8.70 7.95
N PHE A 13 -6.74 -7.75 7.97
CA PHE A 13 -5.35 -8.02 8.34
C PHE A 13 -5.23 -8.50 9.79
N MET A 14 -5.93 -7.84 10.72
CA MET A 14 -5.91 -8.24 12.13
C MET A 14 -6.50 -9.62 12.35
N ALA A 15 -7.59 -9.98 11.66
CA ALA A 15 -8.16 -11.32 11.74
C ALA A 15 -7.16 -12.39 11.28
N LEU A 16 -6.51 -12.17 10.12
CA LEU A 16 -5.50 -13.10 9.61
C LEU A 16 -4.32 -13.25 10.57
N ILE A 17 -3.78 -12.11 11.05
CA ILE A 17 -2.63 -12.11 11.97
C ILE A 17 -2.99 -12.81 13.29
N THR A 18 -4.18 -12.56 13.84
CA THR A 18 -4.63 -13.18 15.08
C THR A 18 -4.71 -14.70 14.95
N VAL A 19 -5.24 -15.22 13.83
CA VAL A 19 -5.30 -16.66 13.58
C VAL A 19 -3.90 -17.25 13.49
N VAL A 20 -3.01 -16.66 12.70
CA VAL A 20 -1.63 -17.15 12.54
C VAL A 20 -0.88 -17.14 13.88
N LEU A 21 -0.96 -16.01 14.61
CA LEU A 21 -0.29 -15.88 15.90
C LEU A 21 -0.82 -16.87 16.93
N SER A 22 -2.15 -17.09 16.97
CA SER A 22 -2.77 -18.08 17.87
C SER A 22 -2.27 -19.50 17.58
N VAL A 23 -2.17 -19.90 16.31
CA VAL A 23 -1.63 -21.21 15.92
C VAL A 23 -0.18 -21.36 16.35
N VAL A 24 0.65 -20.35 16.12
CA VAL A 24 2.08 -20.38 16.49
C VAL A 24 2.25 -20.45 18.00
N LEU A 25 1.57 -19.56 18.76
CA LEU A 25 1.70 -19.55 20.23
C LEU A 25 1.20 -20.84 20.86
N THR A 26 0.10 -21.41 20.34
CA THR A 26 -0.42 -22.71 20.78
C THR A 26 0.59 -23.81 20.48
N GLY A 27 1.18 -23.83 19.29
CA GLY A 27 2.22 -24.82 18.92
C GLY A 27 3.46 -24.73 19.83
N VAL A 28 3.93 -23.50 20.10
CA VAL A 28 5.07 -23.26 21.01
C VAL A 28 4.72 -23.73 22.42
N TYR A 29 3.54 -23.42 22.94
CA TYR A 29 3.10 -23.84 24.26
C TYR A 29 3.08 -25.37 24.40
N PHE A 30 2.46 -26.08 23.46
CA PHE A 30 2.39 -27.54 23.51
C PHE A 30 3.76 -28.20 23.31
N SER A 31 4.58 -27.68 22.41
CA SER A 31 5.94 -28.17 22.19
C SER A 31 6.81 -28.05 23.45
N SER A 32 6.77 -26.88 24.09
CA SER A 32 7.52 -26.62 25.30
C SER A 32 7.04 -27.46 26.49
N ARG A 33 5.72 -27.58 26.65
CA ARG A 33 5.15 -28.44 27.69
C ARG A 33 5.59 -29.89 27.54
N ARG A 34 5.62 -30.40 26.31
CA ARG A 34 6.16 -31.76 26.03
C ARG A 34 7.65 -31.85 26.36
N ALA A 35 8.45 -30.85 25.96
CA ALA A 35 9.88 -30.85 26.23
C ALA A 35 10.20 -30.86 27.72
N VAL A 36 9.45 -30.12 28.55
CA VAL A 36 9.60 -30.11 30.01
C VAL A 36 9.25 -31.51 30.60
N ALA A 37 8.13 -32.10 30.18
CA ALA A 37 7.72 -33.40 30.63
C ALA A 37 8.71 -34.53 30.21
N ASP A 38 9.19 -34.49 28.97
CA ASP A 38 10.16 -35.46 28.44
C ASP A 38 11.51 -35.38 29.18
N ASN A 39 11.94 -34.15 29.52
CA ASN A 39 13.17 -33.96 30.31
C ASN A 39 13.05 -34.56 31.72
N ALA A 40 11.91 -34.38 32.38
CA ALA A 40 11.66 -34.99 33.68
C ALA A 40 11.66 -36.52 33.61
N VAL A 41 10.99 -37.09 32.61
CA VAL A 41 10.98 -38.57 32.40
C VAL A 41 12.39 -39.08 32.13
N ARG A 42 13.20 -38.41 31.31
CA ARG A 42 14.59 -38.78 31.05
C ARG A 42 15.45 -38.75 32.31
N THR A 43 15.28 -37.73 33.15
CA THR A 43 16.00 -37.63 34.44
C THR A 43 15.65 -38.82 35.36
N LEU A 44 14.36 -39.17 35.49
CA LEU A 44 13.92 -40.31 36.28
C LEU A 44 14.41 -41.65 35.74
N THR A 45 14.40 -41.82 34.41
CA THR A 45 14.92 -43.02 33.76
C THR A 45 16.42 -43.20 34.01
N GLN A 46 17.20 -42.10 33.90
CA GLN A 46 18.64 -42.14 34.21
C GLN A 46 18.90 -42.48 35.68
N ALA A 47 18.08 -41.97 36.60
CA ALA A 47 18.16 -42.30 38.03
C ALA A 47 17.93 -43.80 38.30
N LEU A 48 16.99 -44.41 37.59
CA LEU A 48 16.70 -45.84 37.66
C LEU A 48 17.81 -46.70 37.04
N GLU A 49 18.44 -46.25 35.95
CA GLU A 49 19.55 -46.96 35.29
C GLU A 49 20.84 -46.92 36.13
N GLY A 50 21.07 -45.82 36.86
CA GLY A 50 22.21 -45.67 37.77
C GLY A 50 22.15 -46.54 39.06
N GLY A 51 21.13 -47.37 39.21
CA GLY A 51 21.01 -48.33 40.31
C GLY A 51 20.88 -47.66 41.69
N GLY A 52 20.36 -46.44 41.78
CA GLY A 52 20.16 -45.74 43.05
C GLY A 52 21.47 -45.31 43.78
N HIS A 53 22.61 -45.43 43.12
CA HIS A 53 23.88 -44.98 43.70
C HIS A 53 24.03 -43.49 43.45
N PHE A 54 23.78 -42.67 44.46
CA PHE A 54 23.99 -41.23 44.44
C PHE A 54 25.48 -40.92 44.69
N GLY A 55 26.15 -40.48 43.66
CA GLY A 55 27.33 -39.61 43.91
C GLY A 55 26.80 -38.24 44.43
N PRO A 56 27.56 -37.57 45.35
CA PRO A 56 27.14 -36.29 45.91
C PRO A 56 26.85 -35.30 44.79
N GLN A 57 25.58 -34.93 44.62
CA GLN A 57 25.20 -33.87 43.69
C GLN A 57 25.80 -32.56 44.20
N ARG A 58 26.85 -32.06 43.55
CA ARG A 58 27.41 -30.73 43.86
C ARG A 58 26.33 -29.68 43.57
N PRO A 59 26.00 -28.80 44.56
CA PRO A 59 25.18 -27.63 44.29
C PRO A 59 25.93 -26.79 43.27
N GLY A 60 25.36 -26.60 42.05
CA GLY A 60 25.97 -25.77 41.04
C GLY A 60 26.39 -26.43 39.74
N SER A 61 26.17 -27.75 39.53
CA SER A 61 26.31 -28.34 38.19
C SER A 61 25.22 -27.74 37.25
N GLN A 62 25.62 -27.05 36.20
CA GLN A 62 24.78 -26.42 35.19
C GLN A 62 24.08 -27.46 34.26
N GLY A 63 23.51 -28.47 34.80
CA GLY A 63 22.61 -29.40 34.15
C GLY A 63 21.38 -29.49 35.06
N GLY A 64 20.35 -28.70 34.74
CA GLY A 64 19.12 -28.55 35.53
C GLY A 64 18.31 -29.82 35.62
N ASN A 65 18.79 -30.80 36.30
CA ASN A 65 18.03 -31.97 36.69
C ASN A 65 17.14 -31.59 37.87
N ALA A 66 15.82 -31.71 37.68
CA ALA A 66 14.88 -31.58 38.79
C ALA A 66 15.31 -32.47 39.97
N PRO A 67 15.16 -32.00 41.23
CA PRO A 67 15.44 -32.84 42.39
C PRO A 67 14.59 -34.13 42.33
N TYR A 68 15.21 -35.26 42.66
CA TYR A 68 14.53 -36.53 42.61
C TYR A 68 14.99 -37.39 43.80
N PHE A 69 14.15 -38.36 44.20
CA PHE A 69 14.53 -39.45 45.10
C PHE A 69 14.15 -40.83 44.51
N VAL A 70 14.78 -41.89 44.95
CA VAL A 70 14.53 -43.22 44.47
C VAL A 70 14.20 -44.13 45.68
N ALA A 71 13.09 -44.85 45.55
CA ALA A 71 12.69 -45.87 46.50
C ALA A 71 12.96 -47.27 45.90
N ASP A 72 13.74 -48.07 46.61
CA ASP A 72 13.98 -49.50 46.32
C ASP A 72 13.05 -50.33 47.19
N VAL A 73 11.99 -50.84 46.58
CA VAL A 73 11.00 -51.74 47.27
C VAL A 73 11.38 -53.18 46.94
N ARG A 74 11.97 -53.84 47.92
CA ARG A 74 12.43 -55.24 47.80
C ARG A 74 11.29 -56.27 47.94
N SER A 75 11.51 -57.47 47.46
CA SER A 75 10.56 -58.58 47.55
C SER A 75 10.29 -59.05 48.97
N ASP A 76 11.17 -58.72 49.93
CA ASP A 76 11.00 -59.06 51.38
C ASP A 76 10.14 -57.98 52.11
N GLY A 77 9.66 -56.91 51.40
CA GLY A 77 8.88 -55.84 51.97
C GLY A 77 9.72 -54.71 52.54
N THR A 78 11.06 -54.76 52.47
CA THR A 78 11.93 -53.62 52.91
C THR A 78 11.95 -52.57 51.88
N VAL A 79 11.83 -51.31 52.34
CA VAL A 79 11.91 -50.11 51.49
C VAL A 79 13.19 -49.33 51.85
N VAL A 80 14.04 -49.13 50.87
CA VAL A 80 15.25 -48.30 51.02
C VAL A 80 15.10 -47.07 50.16
N VAL A 81 15.14 -45.89 50.77
CA VAL A 81 14.98 -44.61 50.05
C VAL A 81 16.32 -43.91 50.02
N ASN A 82 16.67 -43.46 48.82
CA ASN A 82 17.84 -42.65 48.59
C ASN A 82 17.37 -41.34 47.87
N GLY A 83 17.66 -40.17 48.45
CA GLY A 83 17.18 -38.92 47.89
C GLY A 83 18.13 -37.75 48.07
N SER A 84 17.79 -36.63 47.50
CA SER A 84 18.46 -35.35 47.79
C SER A 84 17.86 -34.67 49.01
N ASP A 85 18.61 -33.85 49.67
CA ASP A 85 18.20 -33.03 50.83
C ASP A 85 17.00 -32.07 50.53
N TYR A 86 16.53 -32.11 49.33
CA TYR A 86 15.37 -31.30 48.86
C TYR A 86 14.03 -31.87 49.35
N PHE A 87 13.94 -33.22 49.53
CA PHE A 87 12.73 -33.89 50.00
C PHE A 87 12.85 -34.19 51.51
N ASP A 88 11.81 -33.85 52.26
CA ASP A 88 11.70 -34.29 53.65
C ASP A 88 11.31 -35.76 53.63
N LEU A 89 12.30 -36.60 53.87
CA LEU A 89 12.15 -38.06 53.84
C LEU A 89 12.02 -38.66 55.27
N ASP A 90 11.90 -37.77 56.29
CA ASP A 90 11.86 -38.21 57.71
C ASP A 90 10.43 -38.64 58.13
N ASP A 91 9.40 -38.25 57.34
CA ASP A 91 8.02 -38.73 57.58
C ASP A 91 7.79 -40.09 56.88
N GLU A 92 8.01 -41.16 57.62
CA GLU A 92 7.89 -42.52 57.14
C GLU A 92 6.44 -42.87 56.68
N GLU A 93 5.42 -42.30 57.31
CA GLU A 93 4.01 -42.56 57.01
C GLU A 93 3.60 -41.92 55.66
N GLU A 94 4.01 -40.68 55.40
CA GLU A 94 3.77 -39.99 54.11
C GLU A 94 4.56 -40.65 52.99
N LEU A 95 5.81 -40.99 53.23
CA LEU A 95 6.67 -41.65 52.27
C LEU A 95 6.11 -43.02 51.80
N LEU A 96 5.63 -43.86 52.74
CA LEU A 96 4.97 -45.12 52.42
C LEU A 96 3.67 -44.90 51.64
N ALA A 97 2.90 -43.88 51.96
CA ALA A 97 1.69 -43.51 51.22
C ALA A 97 1.99 -43.19 49.75
N ILE A 98 3.03 -42.36 49.49
CA ILE A 98 3.49 -42.00 48.14
C ILE A 98 3.95 -43.25 47.35
N ILE A 99 4.76 -44.09 47.96
CA ILE A 99 5.26 -45.33 47.34
C ILE A 99 4.09 -46.28 47.00
N ASN A 100 3.18 -46.50 47.93
CA ASN A 100 2.01 -47.33 47.71
C ASN A 100 1.09 -46.77 46.63
N ALA A 101 0.91 -45.45 46.58
CA ALA A 101 0.15 -44.79 45.51
C ALA A 101 0.77 -45.02 44.12
N ALA A 102 2.10 -45.02 44.01
CA ALA A 102 2.80 -45.31 42.76
C ALA A 102 2.71 -46.80 42.38
N LEU A 103 2.85 -47.71 43.36
CA LEU A 103 2.72 -49.15 43.16
C LEU A 103 1.30 -49.56 42.71
N ALA A 104 0.28 -48.90 43.22
CA ALA A 104 -1.12 -49.14 42.87
C ALA A 104 -1.47 -48.76 41.40
N LYS A 105 -0.66 -47.94 40.73
CA LYS A 105 -0.85 -47.61 39.31
C LYS A 105 -0.36 -48.73 38.44
N SER A 106 -1.09 -49.06 37.37
CA SER A 106 -0.71 -50.08 36.39
C SER A 106 0.41 -49.64 35.44
N GLU A 107 0.54 -48.32 35.25
CA GLU A 107 1.51 -47.71 34.33
C GLU A 107 2.91 -47.62 34.99
N ASP A 108 3.96 -47.78 34.19
CA ASP A 108 5.35 -47.67 34.65
C ASP A 108 5.80 -46.24 34.89
N GLY A 109 5.02 -45.26 34.52
CA GLY A 109 5.31 -43.83 34.76
C GLY A 109 4.06 -42.99 34.71
N GLY A 110 4.06 -41.87 35.45
CA GLY A 110 2.93 -40.99 35.52
C GLY A 110 3.12 -39.85 36.53
N VAL A 111 2.03 -39.17 36.85
CA VAL A 111 2.02 -38.10 37.85
C VAL A 111 1.05 -38.46 38.96
N LEU A 112 1.51 -38.38 40.20
CA LEU A 112 0.71 -38.44 41.41
C LEU A 112 0.28 -37.02 41.77
N ALA A 113 -0.90 -36.58 41.27
CA ALA A 113 -1.36 -35.20 41.40
C ALA A 113 -1.56 -34.81 42.89
N GLU A 114 -1.93 -35.72 43.75
CA GLU A 114 -2.15 -35.50 45.18
C GLU A 114 -0.88 -35.06 45.92
N TYR A 115 0.28 -35.63 45.49
CA TYR A 115 1.59 -35.35 46.09
C TYR A 115 2.44 -34.42 45.23
N SER A 116 1.92 -33.93 44.11
CA SER A 116 2.66 -33.15 43.13
C SER A 116 3.98 -33.81 42.69
N LEU A 117 4.00 -35.13 42.58
CA LEU A 117 5.17 -35.92 42.19
C LEU A 117 4.95 -36.61 40.85
N ARG A 118 5.97 -36.62 40.02
CA ARG A 118 6.08 -37.49 38.84
C ARG A 118 6.86 -38.72 39.24
N TYR A 119 6.40 -39.90 38.86
CA TYR A 119 7.09 -41.14 39.14
C TYR A 119 7.43 -41.90 37.85
N GLN A 120 8.49 -42.71 37.94
CA GLN A 120 8.86 -43.72 36.96
C GLN A 120 9.29 -44.97 37.75
N LYS A 121 8.74 -46.15 37.39
CA LYS A 121 9.07 -47.41 38.05
C LYS A 121 9.72 -48.39 37.08
N ARG A 122 10.59 -49.24 37.65
CA ARG A 122 11.23 -50.34 36.95
C ARG A 122 11.19 -51.60 37.85
N THR A 123 10.48 -52.60 37.41
CA THR A 123 10.38 -53.85 38.14
C THR A 123 11.47 -54.80 37.65
N GLY A 124 12.23 -55.43 38.59
CA GLY A 124 13.29 -56.40 38.35
C GLY A 124 13.10 -57.64 39.24
N ASP A 125 14.00 -58.57 39.10
CA ASP A 125 13.95 -59.85 39.82
C ASP A 125 14.07 -59.69 41.33
N LEU A 126 14.65 -58.60 41.83
CA LEU A 126 14.94 -58.33 43.26
C LEU A 126 13.93 -57.42 43.93
N GLY A 127 13.05 -56.77 43.17
CA GLY A 127 12.10 -55.79 43.65
C GLY A 127 11.72 -54.75 42.60
N THR A 128 11.09 -53.64 43.05
CA THR A 128 10.69 -52.52 42.16
C THR A 128 11.41 -51.25 42.59
N LEU A 129 12.18 -50.67 41.69
CA LEU A 129 12.78 -49.35 41.85
C LEU A 129 11.78 -48.29 41.35
N ILE A 130 11.51 -47.25 42.15
CA ILE A 130 10.62 -46.15 41.80
C ILE A 130 11.39 -44.85 41.99
N ALA A 131 11.54 -44.07 40.93
CA ALA A 131 12.10 -42.75 41.02
C ALA A 131 10.98 -41.69 41.02
N PHE A 132 11.09 -40.72 41.89
CA PHE A 132 10.12 -39.61 42.04
C PHE A 132 10.80 -38.29 41.84
N ALA A 133 10.15 -37.37 41.15
CA ALA A 133 10.60 -35.98 40.94
C ALA A 133 9.45 -35.00 41.22
N ASP A 134 9.79 -33.82 41.73
CA ASP A 134 8.82 -32.77 41.99
C ASP A 134 8.23 -32.26 40.65
N SER A 135 6.91 -32.37 40.50
CA SER A 135 6.17 -31.84 39.35
C SER A 135 5.66 -30.42 39.54
N SER A 136 5.82 -29.86 40.75
CA SER A 136 5.42 -28.47 41.02
C SER A 136 6.27 -27.49 40.22
N LEU A 137 7.57 -27.74 40.07
CA LEU A 137 8.51 -26.99 39.24
C LEU A 137 8.12 -27.02 37.76
N GLU A 138 7.67 -28.17 37.26
CA GLU A 138 7.16 -28.27 35.87
C GLU A 138 5.90 -27.41 35.66
N THR A 139 4.99 -27.45 36.66
CA THR A 139 3.73 -26.70 36.63
C THR A 139 3.99 -25.18 36.66
N GLU A 140 4.91 -24.74 37.53
CA GLU A 140 5.27 -23.33 37.69
C GLU A 140 5.99 -22.80 36.46
N ALA A 141 6.94 -23.57 35.91
CA ALA A 141 7.62 -23.23 34.64
C ALA A 141 6.62 -23.10 33.47
N THR A 142 5.69 -24.06 33.36
CA THR A 142 4.66 -24.04 32.33
C THR A 142 3.69 -22.88 32.47
N ARG A 143 3.31 -22.54 33.73
CA ARG A 143 2.45 -21.38 34.02
C ARG A 143 3.15 -20.05 33.69
N SER A 144 4.38 -19.88 34.14
CA SER A 144 5.19 -18.70 33.84
C SER A 144 5.34 -18.50 32.33
N MET A 145 5.64 -19.58 31.61
CA MET A 145 5.72 -19.57 30.16
C MET A 145 4.39 -19.18 29.49
N ALA A 146 3.27 -19.73 29.95
CA ALA A 146 1.95 -19.38 29.42
C ALA A 146 1.65 -17.87 29.59
N VAL A 147 1.96 -17.31 30.77
CA VAL A 147 1.80 -15.88 31.04
C VAL A 147 2.70 -15.05 30.11
N ASN A 148 3.96 -15.42 29.95
CA ASN A 148 4.90 -14.71 29.08
C ASN A 148 4.48 -14.78 27.60
N LEU A 149 3.97 -15.91 27.13
CA LEU A 149 3.43 -16.06 25.78
C LEU A 149 2.17 -15.21 25.57
N LEU A 150 1.27 -15.13 26.56
CA LEU A 150 0.09 -14.28 26.49
C LEU A 150 0.46 -12.78 26.47
N LEU A 151 1.35 -12.35 27.34
CA LEU A 151 1.81 -10.96 27.39
C LEU A 151 2.55 -10.56 26.12
N GLY A 152 3.48 -11.41 25.66
CA GLY A 152 4.21 -11.21 24.43
C GLY A 152 3.29 -11.20 23.20
N GLY A 153 2.33 -12.12 23.16
CA GLY A 153 1.30 -12.16 22.11
C GLY A 153 0.42 -10.92 22.08
N ALA A 154 -0.03 -10.44 23.26
CA ALA A 154 -0.82 -9.21 23.36
C ALA A 154 -0.01 -7.97 22.91
N ALA A 155 1.26 -7.87 23.32
CA ALA A 155 2.14 -6.79 22.90
C ALA A 155 2.38 -6.82 21.38
N ALA A 156 2.61 -8.01 20.81
CA ALA A 156 2.77 -8.19 19.37
C ALA A 156 1.50 -7.80 18.60
N LEU A 157 0.31 -8.20 19.06
CA LEU A 157 -0.95 -7.81 18.45
C LEU A 157 -1.18 -6.29 18.49
N LEU A 158 -0.83 -5.64 19.59
CA LEU A 158 -0.94 -4.19 19.71
C LEU A 158 0.00 -3.48 18.73
N ALA A 159 1.25 -3.91 18.66
CA ALA A 159 2.25 -3.35 17.73
C ALA A 159 1.81 -3.53 16.27
N LEU A 160 1.33 -4.72 15.89
CA LEU A 160 0.83 -5.02 14.55
C LEU A 160 -0.46 -4.27 14.23
N PHE A 161 -1.32 -4.02 15.22
CA PHE A 161 -2.49 -3.17 15.03
C PHE A 161 -2.10 -1.73 14.68
N VAL A 162 -1.17 -1.14 15.43
CA VAL A 162 -0.66 0.21 15.15
C VAL A 162 -0.03 0.29 13.77
N CYS A 163 0.82 -0.68 13.43
CA CYS A 163 1.46 -0.76 12.11
C CYS A 163 0.42 -0.89 10.98
N SER A 164 -0.55 -1.78 11.12
CA SER A 164 -1.64 -1.99 10.16
C SER A 164 -2.49 -0.72 9.99
N TYR A 165 -2.77 -0.02 11.09
CA TYR A 165 -3.53 1.23 11.06
C TYR A 165 -2.79 2.35 10.32
N LEU A 166 -1.48 2.50 10.53
CA LEU A 166 -0.65 3.48 9.82
C LEU A 166 -0.53 3.14 8.34
N LEU A 167 -0.21 1.89 8.03
CA LEU A 167 -0.03 1.40 6.65
C LEU A 167 -1.33 1.50 5.84
N SER A 168 -2.47 1.16 6.44
CA SER A 168 -3.79 1.31 5.81
C SER A 168 -4.05 2.76 5.40
N GLY A 169 -3.59 3.75 6.19
CA GLY A 169 -3.70 5.16 5.82
C GLY A 169 -2.91 5.53 4.56
N VAL A 170 -1.72 4.98 4.40
CA VAL A 170 -0.87 5.22 3.22
C VAL A 170 -1.49 4.58 1.97
N ILE A 171 -1.98 3.35 2.07
CA ILE A 171 -2.54 2.61 0.93
C ILE A 171 -3.90 3.18 0.49
N THR A 172 -4.76 3.60 1.43
CA THR A 172 -6.12 4.04 1.07
C THR A 172 -6.20 5.49 0.59
N ARG A 173 -5.25 6.36 0.96
CA ARG A 173 -5.25 7.77 0.53
C ARG A 173 -5.19 7.98 -1.00
N PRO A 174 -4.30 7.31 -1.75
CA PRO A 174 -4.25 7.44 -3.22
C PRO A 174 -5.56 6.97 -3.88
N VAL A 175 -6.10 5.84 -3.45
CA VAL A 175 -7.37 5.30 -3.96
C VAL A 175 -8.53 6.27 -3.71
N ALA A 176 -8.55 6.86 -2.52
CA ALA A 176 -9.55 7.85 -2.16
C ALA A 176 -9.50 9.10 -3.02
N ARG A 177 -8.29 9.62 -3.28
CA ARG A 177 -8.09 10.79 -4.15
C ARG A 177 -8.49 10.49 -5.59
N ALA A 178 -8.11 9.34 -6.11
CA ALA A 178 -8.48 8.91 -7.46
C ALA A 178 -10.02 8.79 -7.60
N TRP A 179 -10.69 8.19 -6.60
CA TRP A 179 -12.15 8.08 -6.59
C TRP A 179 -12.86 9.44 -6.55
N GLU A 180 -12.35 10.37 -5.74
CA GLU A 180 -12.93 11.71 -5.62
C GLU A 180 -12.71 12.55 -6.89
N SER A 181 -11.54 12.41 -7.52
CA SER A 181 -11.24 13.00 -8.82
C SER A 181 -12.18 12.44 -9.90
N GLN A 182 -12.40 11.13 -9.93
CA GLN A 182 -13.31 10.49 -10.88
C GLN A 182 -14.76 10.93 -10.67
N LYS A 183 -15.20 11.04 -9.42
CA LYS A 183 -16.56 11.51 -9.11
C LYS A 183 -16.77 12.97 -9.54
N ARG A 184 -15.79 13.84 -9.27
CA ARG A 184 -15.83 15.23 -9.75
C ARG A 184 -15.86 15.29 -11.28
N PHE A 185 -14.98 14.55 -11.94
CA PHE A 185 -14.96 14.46 -13.40
C PHE A 185 -16.34 14.11 -14.01
N LEU A 186 -17.04 13.08 -13.46
CA LEU A 186 -18.37 12.71 -13.93
C LEU A 186 -19.43 13.78 -13.67
N SER A 187 -19.35 14.47 -12.54
CA SER A 187 -20.24 15.58 -12.20
C SER A 187 -20.06 16.76 -13.17
N ASP A 188 -18.80 17.18 -13.36
CA ASP A 188 -18.47 18.31 -14.21
C ASP A 188 -18.78 18.02 -15.68
N ALA A 189 -18.48 16.80 -16.15
CA ALA A 189 -18.90 16.35 -17.49
C ALA A 189 -20.40 16.40 -17.70
N SER A 190 -21.19 16.00 -16.69
CA SER A 190 -22.65 16.06 -16.77
C SER A 190 -23.16 17.50 -16.85
N HIS A 191 -22.53 18.42 -16.13
CA HIS A 191 -22.87 19.85 -16.19
C HIS A 191 -22.50 20.45 -17.55
N GLU A 192 -21.29 20.17 -18.05
CA GLU A 192 -20.81 20.70 -19.34
C GLU A 192 -21.56 20.12 -20.56
N LEU A 193 -22.16 18.93 -20.45
CA LEU A 193 -23.04 18.36 -21.48
C LEU A 193 -24.45 18.91 -21.42
N LYS A 194 -24.96 19.26 -20.23
CA LYS A 194 -26.34 19.72 -20.06
C LYS A 194 -26.57 21.10 -20.72
N THR A 195 -25.61 22.01 -20.62
CA THR A 195 -25.72 23.38 -21.14
C THR A 195 -25.94 23.40 -22.66
N PRO A 196 -25.04 22.82 -23.50
CA PRO A 196 -25.22 22.80 -24.95
C PRO A 196 -26.48 22.03 -25.36
N LEU A 197 -26.80 20.93 -24.65
CA LEU A 197 -28.03 20.17 -24.92
C LEU A 197 -29.26 21.03 -24.71
N THR A 198 -29.31 21.88 -23.68
CA THR A 198 -30.42 22.78 -23.42
C THR A 198 -30.56 23.81 -24.55
N VAL A 199 -29.44 24.39 -25.04
CA VAL A 199 -29.46 25.34 -26.18
C VAL A 199 -29.96 24.66 -27.45
N ILE A 200 -29.49 23.43 -27.74
CA ILE A 200 -29.97 22.65 -28.90
C ILE A 200 -31.49 22.41 -28.81
N LEU A 201 -32.00 21.96 -27.67
CA LEU A 201 -33.41 21.70 -27.47
C LEU A 201 -34.24 22.96 -27.59
N SER A 202 -33.84 24.09 -26.98
CA SER A 202 -34.54 25.36 -27.08
C SER A 202 -34.54 25.92 -28.51
N SER A 203 -33.41 25.84 -29.23
CA SER A 203 -33.33 26.24 -30.64
C SER A 203 -34.25 25.38 -31.53
N ALA A 204 -34.29 24.05 -31.27
CA ALA A 204 -35.18 23.14 -32.00
C ALA A 204 -36.67 23.42 -31.71
N GLU A 205 -37.05 23.77 -30.49
CA GLU A 205 -38.43 24.15 -30.12
C GLU A 205 -38.83 25.47 -30.79
N LEU A 206 -37.94 26.48 -30.79
CA LEU A 206 -38.17 27.77 -31.48
C LEU A 206 -38.32 27.58 -32.98
N LEU A 207 -37.49 26.74 -33.59
CA LEU A 207 -37.59 26.39 -35.02
C LEU A 207 -38.96 25.75 -35.35
N LYS A 208 -39.47 24.83 -34.48
CA LYS A 208 -40.80 24.23 -34.63
C LYS A 208 -41.94 25.23 -34.50
N ALA A 209 -41.79 26.21 -33.61
CA ALA A 209 -42.78 27.24 -33.36
C ALA A 209 -42.90 28.25 -34.52
N LYS A 210 -42.04 28.17 -35.56
CA LYS A 210 -41.96 29.08 -36.71
C LYS A 210 -41.82 30.56 -36.31
N GLY A 211 -41.18 30.83 -35.19
CA GLY A 211 -40.91 32.16 -34.69
C GLY A 211 -39.44 32.51 -34.81
N GLY A 212 -39.09 33.71 -35.19
CA GLY A 212 -37.71 34.23 -35.21
C GLY A 212 -36.90 33.91 -36.47
N ASP A 213 -35.61 33.76 -36.31
CA ASP A 213 -34.61 33.49 -37.35
C ASP A 213 -34.29 31.99 -37.46
N PRO A 214 -34.83 31.28 -38.48
CA PRO A 214 -34.61 29.83 -38.64
C PRO A 214 -33.17 29.48 -38.91
N ASP A 215 -32.40 30.29 -39.63
CA ASP A 215 -30.99 30.05 -39.99
C ASP A 215 -30.13 30.17 -38.75
N GLY A 216 -30.35 31.19 -37.91
CA GLY A 216 -29.66 31.35 -36.64
C GLY A 216 -29.90 30.21 -35.64
N TYR A 217 -31.09 29.59 -35.64
CA TYR A 217 -31.37 28.44 -34.81
C TYR A 217 -30.67 27.15 -35.30
N VAL A 218 -30.56 26.97 -36.60
CA VAL A 218 -29.82 25.88 -37.22
C VAL A 218 -28.32 26.03 -36.94
N ASP A 219 -27.78 27.24 -37.09
CA ASP A 219 -26.39 27.53 -36.80
C ASP A 219 -26.04 27.26 -35.30
N ASN A 220 -26.93 27.67 -34.38
CA ASN A 220 -26.75 27.38 -32.95
C ASN A 220 -26.74 25.89 -32.67
N ILE A 221 -27.66 25.12 -33.28
CA ILE A 221 -27.69 23.65 -33.13
C ILE A 221 -26.41 23.03 -33.64
N ALA A 222 -25.92 23.45 -34.81
CA ALA A 222 -24.71 22.93 -35.43
C ALA A 222 -23.48 23.26 -34.58
N ALA A 223 -23.37 24.50 -34.10
CA ALA A 223 -22.27 24.97 -33.24
C ALA A 223 -22.21 24.21 -31.91
N GLU A 224 -23.35 24.08 -31.21
CA GLU A 224 -23.39 23.37 -29.95
C GLU A 224 -23.19 21.84 -30.12
N GLY A 225 -23.67 21.26 -31.25
CA GLY A 225 -23.38 19.89 -31.64
C GLY A 225 -21.89 19.62 -31.86
N ALA A 226 -21.20 20.52 -32.57
CA ALA A 226 -19.75 20.47 -32.77
C ALA A 226 -19.00 20.61 -31.42
N ARG A 227 -19.46 21.50 -30.55
CA ARG A 227 -18.91 21.69 -29.21
C ARG A 227 -19.05 20.43 -28.36
N MET A 228 -20.24 19.80 -28.31
CA MET A 228 -20.45 18.53 -27.61
C MET A 228 -19.55 17.41 -28.12
N LYS A 229 -19.37 17.31 -29.44
CA LYS A 229 -18.46 16.35 -30.05
C LYS A 229 -17.04 16.54 -29.56
N SER A 230 -16.52 17.77 -29.58
CA SER A 230 -15.18 18.11 -29.08
C SER A 230 -14.99 17.76 -27.60
N LEU A 231 -16.02 17.98 -26.76
CA LEU A 231 -16.01 17.58 -25.36
C LEU A 231 -15.89 16.06 -25.20
N VAL A 232 -16.72 15.30 -25.90
CA VAL A 232 -16.71 13.82 -25.86
C VAL A 232 -15.36 13.28 -26.36
N ASP A 233 -14.82 13.80 -27.46
CA ASP A 233 -13.51 13.40 -28.00
C ASP A 233 -12.37 13.68 -27.00
N SER A 234 -12.43 14.80 -26.31
CA SER A 234 -11.47 15.17 -25.24
C SER A 234 -11.57 14.20 -24.05
N MET A 235 -12.79 13.86 -23.64
CA MET A 235 -13.02 12.89 -22.55
C MET A 235 -12.51 11.49 -22.91
N LEU A 236 -12.77 11.04 -24.15
CA LEU A 236 -12.28 9.74 -24.64
C LEU A 236 -10.74 9.72 -24.72
N THR A 237 -10.13 10.83 -25.12
CA THR A 237 -8.66 10.98 -25.15
C THR A 237 -8.08 10.85 -23.75
N LEU A 238 -8.62 11.57 -22.75
CA LEU A 238 -8.20 11.45 -21.36
C LEU A 238 -8.34 10.04 -20.84
N SER A 239 -9.49 9.41 -21.07
CA SER A 239 -9.74 8.03 -20.65
C SER A 239 -8.73 7.06 -21.25
N ARG A 240 -8.43 7.17 -22.55
CA ARG A 240 -7.43 6.32 -23.22
C ARG A 240 -6.02 6.53 -22.67
N LEU A 241 -5.63 7.75 -22.37
CA LEU A 241 -4.31 8.08 -21.79
C LEU A 241 -4.13 7.50 -20.39
N GLU A 242 -5.20 7.39 -19.61
CA GLU A 242 -5.16 6.78 -18.26
C GLU A 242 -5.02 5.25 -18.30
N TYR A 243 -5.72 4.58 -19.23
CA TYR A 243 -5.75 3.12 -19.29
C TYR A 243 -4.69 2.50 -20.20
N LEU A 244 -4.23 3.24 -21.22
CA LEU A 244 -3.26 2.78 -22.22
C LEU A 244 -2.16 3.83 -22.42
N PRO A 245 -1.24 3.99 -21.47
CA PRO A 245 -0.25 5.08 -21.53
C PRO A 245 0.75 5.00 -22.70
N THR A 246 0.78 3.90 -23.49
CA THR A 246 1.78 3.74 -24.55
C THR A 246 1.22 2.95 -25.74
N ALA A 247 0.42 3.60 -26.61
CA ALA A 247 -0.17 2.89 -27.75
C ALA A 247 0.77 2.76 -28.98
N LYS A 248 1.58 3.76 -29.30
CA LYS A 248 2.57 3.72 -30.39
C LYS A 248 3.92 4.20 -29.90
N LYS A 249 4.95 3.39 -30.11
CA LYS A 249 6.35 3.79 -29.87
C LYS A 249 7.08 3.84 -31.20
N GLU A 250 7.13 5.02 -31.77
CA GLU A 250 7.93 5.31 -32.96
C GLU A 250 9.02 6.32 -32.61
N THR A 251 10.05 6.40 -33.43
CA THR A 251 11.03 7.48 -33.30
C THR A 251 10.39 8.76 -33.82
N VAL A 252 10.22 9.71 -32.93
CA VAL A 252 9.63 11.03 -33.23
C VAL A 252 10.75 12.07 -33.27
N ASP A 253 10.92 12.71 -34.40
CA ASP A 253 11.74 13.91 -34.50
C ASP A 253 10.97 15.10 -33.92
N LEU A 254 11.49 15.64 -32.82
CA LEU A 254 10.86 16.75 -32.11
C LEU A 254 11.15 18.10 -32.78
N THR A 255 12.24 18.19 -33.57
CA THR A 255 12.56 19.36 -34.40
C THR A 255 11.49 19.54 -35.46
N ASP A 256 11.22 18.50 -36.27
CA ASP A 256 10.15 18.50 -37.28
C ASP A 256 8.78 18.78 -36.66
N LEU A 257 8.51 18.18 -35.48
CA LEU A 257 7.23 18.35 -34.79
C LEU A 257 7.03 19.80 -34.34
N ALA A 258 8.08 20.46 -33.85
CA ALA A 258 8.04 21.86 -33.45
C ALA A 258 7.83 22.78 -34.68
N GLU A 259 8.57 22.55 -35.77
CA GLU A 259 8.44 23.33 -37.01
C GLU A 259 7.04 23.19 -37.63
N GLU A 260 6.48 21.98 -37.69
CA GLU A 260 5.09 21.78 -38.13
C GLU A 260 4.09 22.50 -37.23
N ALA A 261 4.31 22.53 -35.91
CA ALA A 261 3.45 23.27 -34.99
C ALA A 261 3.54 24.79 -35.25
N VAL A 262 4.74 25.34 -35.46
CA VAL A 262 4.90 26.74 -35.82
C VAL A 262 4.16 27.06 -37.12
N MET A 263 4.40 26.27 -38.19
CA MET A 263 3.71 26.50 -39.49
C MET A 263 2.19 26.47 -39.37
N ARG A 264 1.66 25.56 -38.54
CA ARG A 264 0.22 25.43 -38.32
C ARG A 264 -0.38 26.60 -37.52
N PHE A 265 0.31 27.07 -36.48
CA PHE A 265 -0.21 28.08 -35.56
C PHE A 265 0.17 29.52 -35.92
N GLN A 266 1.14 29.73 -36.78
CA GLN A 266 1.54 31.07 -37.20
C GLN A 266 0.39 31.88 -37.86
N PRO A 267 -0.43 31.32 -38.78
CA PRO A 267 -1.61 32.04 -39.28
C PRO A 267 -2.64 32.33 -38.20
N VAL A 268 -2.88 31.36 -37.30
CA VAL A 268 -3.85 31.53 -36.21
C VAL A 268 -3.43 32.62 -35.24
N ALA A 269 -2.13 32.65 -34.88
CA ALA A 269 -1.58 33.71 -34.04
C ALA A 269 -1.67 35.07 -34.72
N PHE A 270 -1.36 35.16 -36.02
CA PHE A 270 -1.45 36.37 -36.80
C PHE A 270 -2.88 36.91 -36.88
N GLU A 271 -3.88 36.05 -37.13
CA GLU A 271 -5.30 36.45 -37.12
C GLU A 271 -5.74 36.95 -35.74
N ALA A 272 -5.19 36.38 -34.66
CA ALA A 272 -5.43 36.84 -33.28
C ALA A 272 -4.65 38.11 -32.91
N GLY A 273 -3.82 38.65 -33.83
CA GLY A 273 -3.03 39.86 -33.61
C GLY A 273 -1.71 39.63 -32.88
N HIS A 274 -1.17 38.42 -32.91
CA HIS A 274 0.08 38.03 -32.26
C HIS A 274 1.14 37.64 -33.27
N GLN A 275 2.42 37.79 -32.91
CA GLN A 275 3.55 37.25 -33.66
C GLN A 275 4.04 35.98 -32.95
N LEU A 276 4.15 34.86 -33.67
CA LEU A 276 4.75 33.62 -33.17
C LEU A 276 6.23 33.61 -33.51
N ASN A 277 7.09 33.64 -32.48
CA ASN A 277 8.54 33.54 -32.60
C ASN A 277 8.99 32.15 -32.14
N ASP A 278 9.94 31.56 -32.82
CA ASP A 278 10.45 30.25 -32.47
C ASP A 278 11.98 30.19 -32.33
N THR A 279 12.47 29.26 -31.52
CA THR A 279 13.87 28.91 -31.37
C THR A 279 13.93 27.40 -31.18
N ILE A 280 14.26 26.67 -32.24
CA ILE A 280 14.14 25.21 -32.29
C ILE A 280 15.54 24.58 -32.42
N ALA A 281 15.93 23.74 -31.46
CA ALA A 281 17.15 22.96 -31.52
C ALA A 281 17.03 21.84 -32.54
N GLU A 282 18.08 21.65 -33.36
CA GLU A 282 18.12 20.61 -34.36
C GLU A 282 18.46 19.22 -33.81
N GLY A 283 17.97 18.17 -34.46
CA GLY A 283 18.32 16.77 -34.19
C GLY A 283 17.86 16.26 -32.83
N VAL A 284 16.76 16.75 -32.33
CA VAL A 284 16.17 16.29 -31.06
C VAL A 284 15.09 15.24 -31.35
N ALA A 285 15.35 13.99 -30.98
CA ALA A 285 14.41 12.89 -31.22
C ALA A 285 14.17 12.07 -29.94
N LEU A 286 12.99 11.48 -29.80
CA LEU A 286 12.63 10.55 -28.76
C LEU A 286 11.79 9.39 -29.30
N THR A 287 11.58 8.34 -28.50
CA THR A 287 10.61 7.30 -28.82
C THR A 287 9.28 7.60 -28.14
N GLY A 288 8.23 7.82 -28.92
CA GLY A 288 6.93 8.19 -28.40
C GLY A 288 5.80 8.07 -29.42
N ASP A 289 4.71 8.74 -29.15
CA ASP A 289 3.51 8.83 -29.99
C ASP A 289 3.47 10.24 -30.61
N ARG A 290 3.78 10.36 -31.90
CA ARG A 290 3.83 11.66 -32.63
C ARG A 290 2.51 12.41 -32.55
N GLU A 291 1.40 11.71 -32.75
CA GLU A 291 0.06 12.32 -32.75
C GLU A 291 -0.26 12.95 -31.41
N LYS A 292 0.02 12.25 -30.31
CA LYS A 292 -0.22 12.78 -28.94
C LYS A 292 0.72 13.95 -28.61
N LEU A 293 2.00 13.86 -28.98
CA LEU A 293 2.93 14.97 -28.77
C LEU A 293 2.53 16.21 -29.56
N THR A 294 2.09 16.05 -30.82
CA THR A 294 1.53 17.14 -31.64
C THR A 294 0.30 17.74 -30.97
N GLN A 295 -0.60 16.88 -30.40
CA GLN A 295 -1.77 17.35 -29.68
C GLN A 295 -1.37 18.15 -28.44
N ALA A 296 -0.40 17.68 -27.63
CA ALA A 296 0.04 18.40 -26.44
C ALA A 296 0.60 19.78 -26.79
N LEU A 297 1.47 19.87 -27.80
CA LEU A 297 2.06 21.13 -28.23
C LEU A 297 0.99 22.09 -28.79
N GLY A 298 0.04 21.54 -29.55
CA GLY A 298 -1.11 22.30 -30.08
C GLY A 298 -1.97 22.92 -28.97
N VAL A 299 -2.24 22.18 -27.90
CA VAL A 299 -2.96 22.69 -26.72
C VAL A 299 -2.21 23.85 -26.05
N LEU A 300 -0.88 23.74 -25.93
CA LEU A 300 -0.08 24.80 -25.29
C LEU A 300 -0.05 26.07 -26.14
N LEU A 301 0.09 25.92 -27.46
CA LEU A 301 0.08 27.07 -28.39
C LEU A 301 -1.31 27.72 -28.46
N ASP A 302 -2.39 26.95 -28.55
CA ASP A 302 -3.77 27.48 -28.53
C ASP A 302 -4.02 28.25 -27.23
N ASN A 303 -3.56 27.71 -26.08
CA ASN A 303 -3.66 28.41 -24.81
C ASN A 303 -2.87 29.72 -24.79
N ALA A 304 -1.63 29.69 -25.27
CA ALA A 304 -0.81 30.90 -25.35
C ALA A 304 -1.46 31.98 -26.23
N ILE A 305 -2.06 31.63 -27.38
CA ILE A 305 -2.75 32.55 -28.28
C ILE A 305 -4.00 33.15 -27.59
N LYS A 306 -4.78 32.34 -26.89
CA LYS A 306 -6.02 32.79 -26.22
C LYS A 306 -5.79 33.76 -25.06
N TYR A 307 -4.67 33.58 -24.35
CA TYR A 307 -4.40 34.34 -23.11
C TYR A 307 -3.28 35.35 -23.24
N ALA A 308 -2.69 35.51 -24.43
CA ALA A 308 -1.73 36.56 -24.70
C ALA A 308 -2.38 37.96 -24.60
N ALA A 309 -1.65 38.93 -24.07
CA ALA A 309 -2.06 40.32 -24.11
C ALA A 309 -2.05 40.85 -25.55
N PRO A 310 -3.02 41.67 -25.98
CA PRO A 310 -3.11 42.14 -27.37
C PRO A 310 -1.79 42.73 -27.89
N GLY A 311 -1.37 42.30 -29.08
CA GLY A 311 -0.17 42.80 -29.75
C GLY A 311 1.17 42.29 -29.19
N THR A 312 1.13 41.36 -28.21
CA THR A 312 2.37 40.78 -27.65
C THR A 312 2.80 39.53 -28.41
N PRO A 313 4.10 39.24 -28.48
CA PRO A 313 4.60 38.03 -29.13
C PRO A 313 4.36 36.79 -28.27
N ILE A 314 4.26 35.62 -28.97
CA ILE A 314 4.23 34.29 -28.39
C ILE A 314 5.54 33.61 -28.75
N GLY A 315 6.20 32.95 -27.78
CA GLY A 315 7.44 32.23 -27.98
C GLY A 315 7.24 30.72 -27.96
N LEU A 316 7.84 29.99 -28.89
CA LEU A 316 8.04 28.53 -28.82
C LEU A 316 9.53 28.24 -28.83
N THR A 317 10.02 27.56 -27.80
CA THR A 317 11.42 27.12 -27.73
C THR A 317 11.49 25.59 -27.60
N LEU A 318 12.39 24.99 -28.34
CA LEU A 318 12.80 23.59 -28.13
C LEU A 318 14.28 23.56 -27.80
N GLU A 319 14.64 23.05 -26.65
CA GLU A 319 16.02 22.90 -26.21
C GLU A 319 16.34 21.47 -25.83
N LYS A 320 17.60 21.08 -26.07
CA LYS A 320 18.14 19.81 -25.57
C LYS A 320 18.96 20.07 -24.30
N ALA A 321 18.39 19.72 -23.15
CA ALA A 321 19.02 19.88 -21.84
C ALA A 321 19.49 18.49 -21.32
N GLY A 322 20.74 18.13 -21.66
CA GLY A 322 21.31 16.81 -21.33
C GLY A 322 20.53 15.68 -22.00
N ASN A 323 19.91 14.81 -21.21
CA ASN A 323 19.08 13.69 -21.70
C ASN A 323 17.57 14.02 -21.73
N LYS A 324 17.23 15.28 -21.89
CA LYS A 324 15.83 15.76 -21.93
C LYS A 324 15.65 16.73 -23.09
N ALA A 325 14.47 16.64 -23.72
CA ALA A 325 13.95 17.72 -24.56
C ALA A 325 13.04 18.61 -23.71
N VAL A 326 13.17 19.91 -23.86
CA VAL A 326 12.37 20.91 -23.14
C VAL A 326 11.70 21.80 -24.17
N PHE A 327 10.38 21.69 -24.27
CA PHE A 327 9.55 22.68 -24.95
C PHE A 327 9.11 23.75 -23.98
N THR A 328 9.27 25.00 -24.36
CA THR A 328 8.74 26.13 -23.63
C THR A 328 7.82 26.94 -24.55
N VAL A 329 6.56 27.07 -24.15
CA VAL A 329 5.61 27.98 -24.81
C VAL A 329 5.38 29.16 -23.87
N GLU A 330 5.69 30.36 -24.34
CA GLU A 330 5.65 31.60 -23.56
C GLU A 330 4.69 32.62 -24.19
N ASN A 331 3.88 33.23 -23.35
CA ASN A 331 3.06 34.37 -23.71
C ASN A 331 3.12 35.46 -22.65
N GLN A 332 2.95 36.68 -23.03
CA GLN A 332 2.74 37.83 -22.13
C GLN A 332 1.23 37.97 -21.87
N GLY A 333 0.86 38.16 -20.62
CA GLY A 333 -0.54 38.29 -20.23
C GLY A 333 -0.69 38.59 -18.75
N GLU A 334 -1.90 38.49 -18.25
CA GLU A 334 -2.17 38.65 -16.82
C GLU A 334 -1.50 37.54 -16.03
N ALA A 335 -0.80 37.90 -14.95
CA ALA A 335 -0.12 36.91 -14.09
C ALA A 335 -1.13 35.97 -13.43
N ILE A 336 -0.87 34.67 -13.47
CA ILE A 336 -1.71 33.66 -12.82
C ILE A 336 -1.32 33.59 -11.34
N PRO A 337 -2.26 33.86 -10.41
CA PRO A 337 -1.99 33.80 -8.99
C PRO A 337 -1.51 32.37 -8.57
N PRO A 338 -0.60 32.25 -7.58
CA PRO A 338 -0.07 30.96 -7.14
C PRO A 338 -1.14 29.94 -6.74
N GLU A 339 -2.24 30.41 -6.17
CA GLU A 339 -3.39 29.59 -5.79
C GLU A 339 -4.05 28.93 -7.01
N LYS A 340 -4.16 29.68 -8.12
CA LYS A 340 -4.73 29.20 -9.39
C LYS A 340 -3.75 28.29 -10.14
N LEU A 341 -2.43 28.55 -10.05
CA LEU A 341 -1.39 27.68 -10.67
C LEU A 341 -1.45 26.25 -10.18
N ALA A 342 -1.78 26.02 -8.90
CA ALA A 342 -1.88 24.68 -8.32
C ALA A 342 -3.00 23.82 -8.96
N HIS A 343 -4.02 24.47 -9.54
CA HIS A 343 -5.21 23.83 -10.11
C HIS A 343 -5.27 23.90 -11.64
N LEU A 344 -4.29 24.54 -12.27
CA LEU A 344 -4.33 24.82 -13.71
C LEU A 344 -4.43 23.56 -14.59
N PHE A 345 -3.94 22.44 -14.09
CA PHE A 345 -3.97 21.14 -14.78
C PHE A 345 -5.13 20.24 -14.30
N ASP A 346 -5.98 20.73 -13.38
CA ASP A 346 -7.17 19.98 -12.96
C ASP A 346 -8.18 19.97 -14.11
N ARG A 347 -8.92 18.86 -14.23
CA ARG A 347 -9.93 18.70 -15.30
C ARG A 347 -11.08 19.65 -15.07
N PHE A 348 -11.58 20.25 -16.16
CA PHE A 348 -12.63 21.25 -16.16
C PHE A 348 -12.30 22.55 -15.40
N TYR A 349 -11.06 22.71 -14.92
CA TYR A 349 -10.65 23.92 -14.25
C TYR A 349 -10.43 25.05 -15.22
N ARG A 350 -10.99 26.23 -14.90
CA ARG A 350 -10.82 27.49 -15.64
C ARG A 350 -10.47 28.57 -14.64
N ALA A 351 -9.37 29.31 -14.90
CA ALA A 351 -8.90 30.35 -14.01
C ALA A 351 -9.86 31.56 -13.96
N ASP A 352 -10.62 31.82 -15.05
CA ASP A 352 -11.65 32.88 -15.15
C ASP A 352 -12.97 32.28 -15.66
N GLU A 353 -13.97 32.21 -14.78
CA GLU A 353 -15.35 31.87 -15.13
C GLU A 353 -16.11 33.02 -15.82
N SER A 354 -15.63 34.24 -15.70
CA SER A 354 -16.34 35.47 -16.12
C SER A 354 -16.15 35.85 -17.59
N ARG A 355 -15.19 35.26 -18.30
CA ARG A 355 -15.06 35.46 -19.75
C ARG A 355 -16.03 34.57 -20.50
N THR A 356 -17.30 34.99 -20.53
CA THR A 356 -18.34 34.45 -21.43
C THR A 356 -17.88 34.64 -22.88
N GLY A 357 -17.34 33.58 -23.49
CA GLY A 357 -16.84 33.61 -24.88
C GLY A 357 -15.50 32.91 -25.10
N ALA A 358 -14.73 32.62 -24.05
CA ALA A 358 -13.52 31.81 -24.21
C ALA A 358 -13.91 30.33 -24.50
N GLU A 359 -13.74 29.93 -25.76
CA GLU A 359 -13.94 28.54 -26.19
C GLU A 359 -12.99 27.59 -25.43
N GLY A 360 -13.55 26.62 -24.73
CA GLY A 360 -12.79 25.52 -24.12
C GLY A 360 -13.41 25.00 -22.81
N PHE A 361 -13.39 23.68 -22.65
CA PHE A 361 -13.99 22.96 -21.50
C PHE A 361 -13.05 22.83 -20.30
N GLY A 362 -11.87 23.46 -20.31
CA GLY A 362 -10.85 23.25 -19.25
C GLY A 362 -10.21 21.85 -19.26
N LEU A 363 -10.30 21.12 -20.39
CA LEU A 363 -9.70 19.80 -20.54
C LEU A 363 -8.33 19.82 -21.25
N GLY A 364 -8.02 20.87 -21.99
CA GLY A 364 -6.80 20.93 -22.81
C GLY A 364 -5.53 20.72 -22.01
N LEU A 365 -5.29 21.54 -20.98
CA LEU A 365 -4.07 21.44 -20.15
C LEU A 365 -3.97 20.10 -19.40
N SER A 366 -5.09 19.53 -18.96
CA SER A 366 -5.11 18.19 -18.36
C SER A 366 -4.77 17.09 -19.36
N ILE A 367 -5.17 17.23 -20.64
CA ILE A 367 -4.76 16.34 -21.74
C ILE A 367 -3.25 16.47 -22.00
N ALA A 368 -2.73 17.69 -22.12
CA ALA A 368 -1.29 17.92 -22.32
C ALA A 368 -0.46 17.35 -21.17
N GLN A 369 -0.92 17.47 -19.92
CA GLN A 369 -0.27 16.87 -18.76
C GLN A 369 -0.31 15.34 -18.80
N ALA A 370 -1.44 14.73 -19.16
CA ALA A 370 -1.57 13.29 -19.28
C ALA A 370 -0.67 12.73 -20.40
N ILE A 371 -0.55 13.45 -21.53
CA ILE A 371 0.39 13.10 -22.61
C ILE A 371 1.84 13.17 -22.14
N ALA A 372 2.21 14.24 -21.41
CA ALA A 372 3.54 14.37 -20.83
C ALA A 372 3.87 13.18 -19.91
N GLN A 373 2.94 12.82 -19.01
CA GLN A 373 3.10 11.68 -18.09
C GLN A 373 3.19 10.32 -18.81
N ALA A 374 2.39 10.12 -19.88
CA ALA A 374 2.44 8.92 -20.71
C ALA A 374 3.81 8.74 -21.39
N HIS A 375 4.51 9.85 -21.68
CA HIS A 375 5.88 9.88 -22.22
C HIS A 375 6.95 9.99 -21.11
N ARG A 376 6.59 9.73 -19.83
CA ARG A 376 7.49 9.84 -18.65
C ARG A 376 8.11 11.23 -18.50
N GLY A 377 7.45 12.23 -19.07
CA GLY A 377 7.81 13.62 -18.97
C GLY A 377 7.02 14.35 -17.88
N GLN A 378 7.17 15.67 -17.87
CA GLN A 378 6.49 16.54 -16.93
C GLN A 378 6.07 17.83 -17.64
N LEU A 379 4.87 18.32 -17.36
CA LEU A 379 4.40 19.62 -17.75
C LEU A 379 4.30 20.53 -16.51
N ARG A 380 4.86 21.73 -16.59
CA ARG A 380 4.82 22.75 -15.54
C ARG A 380 4.34 24.08 -16.12
N CYS A 381 3.80 24.93 -15.28
CA CYS A 381 3.50 26.31 -15.60
C CYS A 381 4.20 27.22 -14.60
N GLU A 382 4.86 28.23 -15.12
CA GLU A 382 5.45 29.34 -14.37
C GLU A 382 4.79 30.64 -14.86
N SER A 383 4.34 31.49 -13.96
CA SER A 383 3.71 32.77 -14.31
C SER A 383 4.19 33.84 -13.35
N ASP A 384 4.62 34.95 -13.93
CA ASP A 384 5.03 36.13 -13.20
C ASP A 384 4.37 37.39 -13.85
N SER A 385 4.74 38.60 -13.40
CA SER A 385 4.21 39.85 -13.92
C SER A 385 4.62 40.16 -15.37
N ARG A 386 5.51 39.37 -15.97
CA ARG A 386 6.04 39.60 -17.32
C ARG A 386 5.48 38.59 -18.31
N SER A 387 5.46 37.32 -17.93
CA SER A 387 5.04 36.25 -18.84
C SER A 387 4.49 35.02 -18.10
N THR A 388 3.74 34.21 -18.84
CA THR A 388 3.34 32.87 -18.46
C THR A 388 4.06 31.88 -19.36
N ARG A 389 4.72 30.87 -18.77
CA ARG A 389 5.51 29.85 -19.47
C ARG A 389 4.98 28.46 -19.15
N PHE A 390 4.63 27.73 -20.18
CA PHE A 390 4.34 26.30 -20.10
C PHE A 390 5.58 25.53 -20.52
N ILE A 391 6.10 24.69 -19.63
CA ILE A 391 7.36 23.96 -19.79
C ILE A 391 7.07 22.47 -19.84
N LEU A 392 7.16 21.89 -21.04
CA LEU A 392 7.01 20.45 -21.27
C LEU A 392 8.39 19.80 -21.36
N THR A 393 8.74 18.99 -20.38
CA THR A 393 10.00 18.27 -20.30
C THR A 393 9.77 16.81 -20.62
N LEU A 394 10.48 16.28 -21.64
CA LEU A 394 10.38 14.90 -22.10
C LEU A 394 11.77 14.23 -22.02
N PRO A 395 11.89 13.01 -21.47
CA PRO A 395 13.15 12.28 -21.47
C PRO A 395 13.50 11.84 -22.87
N LEU A 396 14.70 12.19 -23.33
CA LEU A 396 15.30 11.61 -24.54
C LEU A 396 15.77 10.20 -24.15
N ASN A 397 15.37 9.17 -24.89
CA ASN A 397 15.75 7.80 -24.59
C ASN A 397 17.27 7.64 -24.57
N GLY A 398 17.84 7.70 -23.37
CA GLY A 398 19.13 7.12 -23.13
C GLY A 398 19.00 5.60 -23.19
N LYS A 399 19.96 4.91 -23.80
CA LYS A 399 20.08 3.46 -23.86
C LYS A 399 19.62 2.83 -22.54
N ARG A 400 18.76 1.80 -22.64
CA ARG A 400 18.60 0.86 -21.53
C ARG A 400 20.01 0.34 -21.18
N GLU A 401 20.57 0.71 -20.04
CA GLU A 401 21.49 -0.16 -19.34
C GLU A 401 20.73 -1.32 -18.71
#